data_27a7c093a277bf8442d8e2976dd80c5c
#
_entry.id   27a7c093a277bf8442d8e2976dd80c5c
#
_cell.length_a   1.000
_cell.length_b   1.000
_cell.length_c   1.000
_cell.angle_alpha   90.00
_cell.angle_beta   90.00
_cell.angle_gamma   90.00
#
_symmetry.space_group_name_H-M   'P 1'
#
loop_
_entity.id
_entity.type
_entity.pdbx_description
1 polymer ?
#
loop_
_entity_poly.entity_id
_entity_poly.type
_entity_poly.pdbx_seq_one_letter_code
_entity_poly.pdbx_strand_id
1 'polypeptide(L)'
;MKQHQVEISVIPKIAEIGQLVWDSCACPEVSDGGRPNDPFTTYRFLRALEDSGSVGSGTGWQPQYLVARVDEQVIAVAPLYVKSHSQGEYIFDHNWAQAYEQAGGRYYPKFQIAVPHTPATGRRFLVHPDFAETGFSALVQGAIQLAADNQVSSVHATFCTEAEAELGAQLGLMSRATQQFHWLNNRYKDFDGFLADLSSRKRKNIRKERAQAQGFGGDIVTLRGDQIEPEHWDAFWEFYQDTGERKWGTPYLTRQFFEIAHETLRDDMALVLARRDGEWIAGALNFVGRETLYGRYWGCVEHHACLHFELCYYQAIDIAIRDGLKRVEAGAQGQHKLARGYLPTQTHSLHWVRDTGFSKAIGSYLKAEREAVGEDIEILTQYGPFKRAIAEEQE
;
A
#
# COMPACT_ATOMS: atom_id res chain seq x y z
N MET A 1 16.28 -2.70 -38.31
CA MET A 1 15.19 -2.77 -37.35
C MET A 1 14.45 -1.44 -37.39
N LYS A 2 13.12 -1.43 -37.69
CA LYS A 2 12.32 -0.21 -37.54
C LYS A 2 12.32 0.13 -36.05
N GLN A 3 12.87 1.28 -35.67
CA GLN A 3 12.67 1.84 -34.34
C GLN A 3 11.16 2.17 -34.26
N HIS A 4 10.38 1.33 -33.56
CA HIS A 4 9.01 1.68 -33.22
C HIS A 4 9.04 2.84 -32.26
N GLN A 5 8.44 3.95 -32.63
CA GLN A 5 8.34 5.14 -31.79
C GLN A 5 7.34 4.84 -30.66
N VAL A 6 7.74 5.04 -29.41
CA VAL A 6 6.83 4.96 -28.28
C VAL A 6 6.08 6.28 -28.16
N GLU A 7 4.77 6.21 -28.18
CA GLU A 7 3.87 7.34 -27.94
C GLU A 7 3.43 7.33 -26.47
N ILE A 8 3.49 8.51 -25.83
CA ILE A 8 2.98 8.70 -24.46
C ILE A 8 1.73 9.57 -24.52
N SER A 9 0.68 9.11 -23.89
CA SER A 9 -0.59 9.84 -23.75
C SER A 9 -1.09 9.81 -22.32
N VAL A 10 -2.03 10.72 -22.01
CA VAL A 10 -2.66 10.85 -20.69
C VAL A 10 -4.15 10.65 -20.85
N ILE A 11 -4.73 9.85 -19.98
CA ILE A 11 -6.16 9.51 -20.01
C ILE A 11 -6.79 9.87 -18.65
N PRO A 12 -7.84 10.72 -18.62
CA PRO A 12 -8.41 11.23 -17.38
C PRO A 12 -9.30 10.24 -16.63
N LYS A 13 -9.69 9.13 -17.28
CA LYS A 13 -10.56 8.10 -16.71
C LYS A 13 -10.07 6.71 -17.10
N ILE A 14 -9.92 5.81 -16.14
CA ILE A 14 -9.45 4.44 -16.41
C ILE A 14 -10.40 3.68 -17.36
N ALA A 15 -11.69 4.04 -17.37
CA ALA A 15 -12.68 3.46 -18.26
C ALA A 15 -12.34 3.58 -19.75
N GLU A 16 -11.60 4.63 -20.14
CA GLU A 16 -11.21 4.87 -21.53
C GLU A 16 -10.13 3.89 -22.01
N ILE A 17 -9.38 3.28 -21.09
CA ILE A 17 -8.38 2.23 -21.41
C ILE A 17 -9.05 0.86 -21.52
N GLY A 18 -10.00 0.58 -20.63
CA GLY A 18 -10.67 -0.70 -20.52
C GLY A 18 -9.90 -1.74 -19.71
N GLN A 19 -10.64 -2.65 -19.08
CA GLN A 19 -10.10 -3.60 -18.11
C GLN A 19 -9.04 -4.54 -18.71
N LEU A 20 -9.32 -5.18 -19.83
CA LEU A 20 -8.41 -6.17 -20.43
C LEU A 20 -7.05 -5.57 -20.76
N VAL A 21 -7.05 -4.33 -21.29
CA VAL A 21 -5.83 -3.64 -21.68
C VAL A 21 -5.04 -3.20 -20.44
N TRP A 22 -5.72 -2.62 -19.45
CA TRP A 22 -5.07 -2.22 -18.20
C TRP A 22 -4.48 -3.42 -17.46
N ASP A 23 -5.27 -4.46 -17.25
CA ASP A 23 -4.89 -5.63 -16.46
C ASP A 23 -3.81 -6.49 -17.16
N SER A 24 -3.67 -6.43 -18.49
CA SER A 24 -2.54 -7.05 -19.20
C SER A 24 -1.18 -6.47 -18.80
N CYS A 25 -1.14 -5.22 -18.35
CA CYS A 25 0.04 -4.56 -17.79
C CYS A 25 0.09 -4.68 -16.26
N ALA A 26 -1.05 -4.49 -15.59
CA ALA A 26 -1.14 -4.40 -14.14
C ALA A 26 -1.03 -5.77 -13.45
N CYS A 27 -1.69 -6.77 -13.95
CA CYS A 27 -1.75 -8.11 -13.34
C CYS A 27 -1.78 -9.23 -14.40
N PRO A 28 -0.76 -9.32 -15.29
CA PRO A 28 -0.71 -10.33 -16.36
C PRO A 28 -0.78 -11.76 -15.81
N GLU A 29 -0.36 -11.98 -14.58
CA GLU A 29 -0.39 -13.26 -13.89
C GLU A 29 -1.81 -13.80 -13.62
N VAL A 30 -2.83 -12.94 -13.69
CA VAL A 30 -4.24 -13.36 -13.51
C VAL A 30 -4.72 -14.21 -14.68
N SER A 31 -4.08 -14.12 -15.84
CA SER A 31 -4.39 -14.98 -17.01
C SER A 31 -4.27 -16.48 -16.70
N ASP A 32 -3.45 -16.84 -15.70
CA ASP A 32 -3.25 -18.23 -15.23
C ASP A 32 -4.33 -18.68 -14.22
N GLY A 33 -5.36 -17.86 -13.97
CA GLY A 33 -6.48 -18.17 -13.08
C GLY A 33 -6.20 -17.92 -11.58
N GLY A 34 -5.17 -17.13 -11.24
CA GLY A 34 -4.83 -16.77 -9.86
C GLY A 34 -5.30 -15.37 -9.47
N ARG A 35 -5.07 -15.03 -8.17
CA ARG A 35 -5.22 -13.65 -7.69
C ARG A 35 -4.12 -12.74 -8.22
N PRO A 36 -4.37 -11.42 -8.35
CA PRO A 36 -3.32 -10.46 -8.66
C PRO A 36 -2.26 -10.43 -7.53
N ASN A 37 -1.02 -10.17 -7.88
CA ASN A 37 0.03 -9.94 -6.89
C ASN A 37 -0.30 -8.71 -6.01
N ASP A 38 -0.73 -7.63 -6.66
CA ASP A 38 -1.18 -6.39 -6.04
C ASP A 38 -2.65 -6.12 -6.45
N PRO A 39 -3.63 -6.30 -5.54
CA PRO A 39 -5.02 -6.03 -5.86
C PRO A 39 -5.33 -4.56 -6.09
N PHE A 40 -4.46 -3.65 -5.63
CA PHE A 40 -4.70 -2.21 -5.65
C PHE A 40 -4.37 -1.55 -6.99
N THR A 41 -3.52 -2.16 -7.81
CA THR A 41 -3.20 -1.67 -9.16
C THR A 41 -4.12 -2.21 -10.24
N THR A 42 -5.04 -3.11 -9.92
CA THR A 42 -6.01 -3.67 -10.87
C THR A 42 -6.99 -2.60 -11.37
N TYR A 43 -7.47 -2.78 -12.59
CA TYR A 43 -8.51 -1.92 -13.18
C TYR A 43 -9.71 -1.73 -12.24
N ARG A 44 -10.25 -2.82 -11.69
CA ARG A 44 -11.45 -2.80 -10.85
C ARG A 44 -11.25 -2.02 -9.55
N PHE A 45 -10.07 -2.06 -8.92
CA PHE A 45 -9.80 -1.27 -7.71
C PHE A 45 -9.72 0.22 -8.02
N LEU A 46 -8.94 0.60 -9.03
CA LEU A 46 -8.80 2.01 -9.44
C LEU A 46 -10.13 2.57 -9.96
N ARG A 47 -10.90 1.76 -10.69
CA ARG A 47 -12.23 2.11 -11.15
C ARG A 47 -13.19 2.34 -9.98
N ALA A 48 -13.15 1.50 -8.94
CA ALA A 48 -13.97 1.67 -7.73
C ALA A 48 -13.65 2.99 -7.01
N LEU A 49 -12.38 3.41 -6.96
CA LEU A 49 -12.01 4.72 -6.41
C LEU A 49 -12.58 5.89 -7.22
N GLU A 50 -12.57 5.81 -8.56
CA GLU A 50 -13.16 6.84 -9.42
C GLU A 50 -14.68 6.89 -9.30
N ASP A 51 -15.35 5.76 -9.52
CA ASP A 51 -16.82 5.68 -9.58
C ASP A 51 -17.47 6.03 -8.23
N SER A 52 -16.76 5.79 -7.13
CA SER A 52 -17.22 6.18 -5.80
C SER A 52 -16.97 7.65 -5.45
N GLY A 53 -16.23 8.39 -6.28
CA GLY A 53 -15.79 9.75 -5.96
C GLY A 53 -14.76 9.83 -4.83
N SER A 54 -14.09 8.72 -4.48
CA SER A 54 -12.98 8.73 -3.54
C SER A 54 -11.73 9.40 -4.14
N VAL A 55 -11.64 9.48 -5.46
CA VAL A 55 -10.68 10.29 -6.23
C VAL A 55 -11.42 11.10 -7.29
N GLY A 56 -10.80 12.15 -7.81
CA GLY A 56 -11.39 13.04 -8.80
C GLY A 56 -11.53 14.47 -8.31
N SER A 57 -12.45 15.22 -8.88
CA SER A 57 -12.63 16.64 -8.60
C SER A 57 -12.88 16.91 -7.10
N GLY A 58 -12.13 17.84 -6.54
CA GLY A 58 -12.29 18.28 -5.14
C GLY A 58 -11.59 17.40 -4.11
N THR A 59 -11.07 16.19 -4.47
CA THR A 59 -10.39 15.28 -3.54
C THR A 59 -8.89 15.54 -3.39
N GLY A 60 -8.32 16.37 -4.28
CA GLY A 60 -6.88 16.57 -4.39
C GLY A 60 -6.13 15.40 -5.07
N TRP A 61 -6.85 14.42 -5.60
CA TRP A 61 -6.33 13.28 -6.39
C TRP A 61 -7.01 13.25 -7.76
N GLN A 62 -6.56 14.08 -8.69
CA GLN A 62 -7.15 14.14 -10.04
C GLN A 62 -6.48 13.11 -10.94
N PRO A 63 -7.20 12.07 -11.42
CA PRO A 63 -6.63 11.04 -12.28
C PRO A 63 -6.09 11.61 -13.60
N GLN A 64 -4.94 11.10 -14.02
CA GLN A 64 -4.26 11.41 -15.29
C GLN A 64 -3.39 10.19 -15.67
N TYR A 65 -4.05 9.05 -15.93
CA TYR A 65 -3.34 7.78 -16.20
C TYR A 65 -2.39 7.92 -17.37
N LEU A 66 -1.12 7.62 -17.12
CA LEU A 66 -0.09 7.65 -18.14
C LEU A 66 -0.13 6.35 -18.95
N VAL A 67 -0.11 6.45 -20.27
CA VAL A 67 -0.21 5.32 -21.18
C VAL A 67 0.89 5.39 -22.22
N ALA A 68 1.67 4.33 -22.34
CA ALA A 68 2.68 4.16 -23.37
C ALA A 68 2.18 3.18 -24.44
N ARG A 69 2.31 3.57 -25.72
CA ARG A 69 1.93 2.75 -26.88
C ARG A 69 3.10 2.60 -27.85
N VAL A 70 3.11 1.45 -28.50
CA VAL A 70 3.90 1.19 -29.70
C VAL A 70 2.88 0.82 -30.80
N ASP A 71 2.84 1.60 -31.84
CA ASP A 71 1.76 1.59 -32.82
C ASP A 71 0.40 1.74 -32.06
N GLU A 72 -0.54 0.81 -32.24
CA GLU A 72 -1.83 0.84 -31.56
C GLU A 72 -1.84 0.06 -30.20
N GLN A 73 -0.76 -0.66 -29.89
CA GLN A 73 -0.70 -1.53 -28.72
C GLN A 73 -0.26 -0.76 -27.48
N VAL A 74 -1.04 -0.86 -26.41
CA VAL A 74 -0.61 -0.40 -25.06
C VAL A 74 0.44 -1.35 -24.54
N ILE A 75 1.63 -0.81 -24.24
CA ILE A 75 2.77 -1.58 -23.72
C ILE A 75 3.04 -1.34 -22.25
N ALA A 76 2.59 -0.21 -21.72
CA ALA A 76 2.73 0.11 -20.30
C ALA A 76 1.72 1.19 -19.89
N VAL A 77 1.36 1.17 -18.58
CA VAL A 77 0.48 2.16 -17.96
C VAL A 77 0.98 2.52 -16.55
N ALA A 78 0.62 3.71 -16.07
CA ALA A 78 0.88 4.08 -14.68
C ALA A 78 -0.30 4.87 -14.07
N PRO A 79 -0.67 4.58 -12.81
CA PRO A 79 -1.70 5.33 -12.09
C PRO A 79 -1.15 6.69 -11.63
N LEU A 80 -1.12 7.65 -12.53
CA LEU A 80 -0.66 9.01 -12.29
C LEU A 80 -1.82 9.91 -11.91
N TYR A 81 -1.59 10.78 -10.93
CA TYR A 81 -2.54 11.77 -10.43
C TYR A 81 -1.91 13.16 -10.36
N VAL A 82 -2.70 14.19 -10.66
CA VAL A 82 -2.37 15.57 -10.32
C VAL A 82 -2.79 15.81 -8.88
N LYS A 83 -1.83 16.24 -8.05
CA LYS A 83 -2.03 16.47 -6.62
C LYS A 83 -2.04 17.96 -6.30
N SER A 84 -3.06 18.41 -5.58
CA SER A 84 -3.15 19.78 -5.04
C SER A 84 -2.68 19.88 -3.58
N HIS A 85 -2.42 18.76 -2.91
CA HIS A 85 -1.90 18.62 -1.55
C HIS A 85 -1.33 17.22 -1.34
N SER A 86 -0.60 16.96 -0.25
CA SER A 86 0.02 15.64 0.03
C SER A 86 -0.77 14.72 0.96
N GLN A 87 -2.06 14.99 1.17
CA GLN A 87 -2.91 14.11 1.98
C GLN A 87 -3.16 12.77 1.26
N GLY A 88 -3.19 11.69 2.05
CA GLY A 88 -3.47 10.34 1.57
C GLY A 88 -2.32 9.63 0.85
N GLU A 89 -1.10 10.21 0.84
CA GLU A 89 0.08 9.64 0.19
C GLU A 89 0.90 8.72 1.10
N TYR A 90 0.88 8.96 2.41
CA TYR A 90 1.62 8.22 3.45
C TYR A 90 3.15 8.25 3.33
N ILE A 91 3.70 8.90 2.30
CA ILE A 91 5.10 9.31 2.18
C ILE A 91 5.10 10.82 2.31
N PHE A 92 5.54 11.32 3.47
CA PHE A 92 5.38 12.74 3.81
C PHE A 92 6.48 13.58 3.16
N ASP A 93 6.05 14.60 2.40
CA ASP A 93 6.89 15.61 1.77
C ASP A 93 6.51 17.05 2.16
N HIS A 94 5.77 17.20 3.26
CA HIS A 94 5.33 18.52 3.74
C HIS A 94 6.50 19.47 3.99
N ASN A 95 7.62 18.96 4.50
CA ASN A 95 8.82 19.75 4.72
C ASN A 95 9.43 20.24 3.39
N TRP A 96 9.33 19.44 2.33
CA TRP A 96 9.79 19.85 1.00
C TRP A 96 8.90 20.95 0.44
N ALA A 97 7.58 20.78 0.55
CA ALA A 97 6.62 21.80 0.12
C ALA A 97 6.87 23.12 0.85
N GLN A 98 6.99 23.10 2.17
CA GLN A 98 7.25 24.27 2.97
C GLN A 98 8.58 24.96 2.59
N ALA A 99 9.66 24.19 2.45
CA ALA A 99 10.97 24.74 2.09
C ALA A 99 10.96 25.37 0.69
N TYR A 100 10.29 24.74 -0.28
CA TYR A 100 10.19 25.26 -1.64
C TYR A 100 9.36 26.55 -1.71
N GLU A 101 8.25 26.60 -0.98
CA GLU A 101 7.39 27.78 -0.90
C GLU A 101 8.09 28.94 -0.18
N GLN A 102 8.83 28.67 0.88
CA GLN A 102 9.67 29.67 1.57
C GLN A 102 10.77 30.26 0.67
N ALA A 103 11.27 29.46 -0.29
CA ALA A 103 12.22 29.91 -1.30
C ALA A 103 11.53 30.64 -2.49
N GLY A 104 10.22 30.90 -2.41
CA GLY A 104 9.44 31.59 -3.45
C GLY A 104 8.97 30.70 -4.61
N GLY A 105 9.13 29.38 -4.47
CA GLY A 105 8.62 28.40 -5.42
C GLY A 105 7.14 28.08 -5.20
N ARG A 106 6.54 27.39 -6.15
CA ARG A 106 5.18 26.86 -6.06
C ARG A 106 5.25 25.33 -6.11
N TYR A 107 5.03 24.66 -4.96
CA TYR A 107 5.15 23.21 -4.86
C TYR A 107 3.99 22.46 -5.52
N TYR A 108 2.76 22.90 -5.30
CA TYR A 108 1.58 22.31 -5.93
C TYR A 108 1.14 23.10 -7.17
N PRO A 109 0.60 22.42 -8.22
CA PRO A 109 0.39 20.99 -8.29
C PRO A 109 1.68 20.20 -8.50
N LYS A 110 1.66 18.92 -8.09
CA LYS A 110 2.68 17.92 -8.35
C LYS A 110 2.08 16.67 -9.00
N PHE A 111 2.88 15.83 -9.64
CA PHE A 111 2.46 14.52 -10.12
C PHE A 111 2.79 13.41 -9.14
N GLN A 112 1.82 12.51 -8.97
CA GLN A 112 1.94 11.37 -8.08
C GLN A 112 1.58 10.08 -8.81
N ILE A 113 2.54 9.18 -8.99
CA ILE A 113 2.33 7.81 -9.46
C ILE A 113 2.17 6.94 -8.20
N ALA A 114 0.95 6.56 -7.89
CA ALA A 114 0.62 5.84 -6.66
C ALA A 114 -0.77 5.22 -6.75
N VAL A 115 -1.05 4.30 -5.84
CA VAL A 115 -2.44 3.93 -5.53
C VAL A 115 -2.96 4.87 -4.44
N PRO A 116 -4.02 5.64 -4.69
CA PRO A 116 -4.57 6.58 -3.72
C PRO A 116 -4.91 5.92 -2.40
N HIS A 117 -4.61 6.60 -1.30
CA HIS A 117 -4.94 6.20 0.07
C HIS A 117 -4.38 4.82 0.49
N THR A 118 -3.36 4.29 -0.23
CA THR A 118 -2.92 2.90 -0.10
C THR A 118 -1.40 2.80 0.13
N PRO A 119 -0.93 2.75 1.40
CA PRO A 119 0.48 2.57 1.73
C PRO A 119 0.89 1.09 1.66
N ALA A 120 0.77 0.48 0.49
CA ALA A 120 1.18 -0.89 0.20
C ALA A 120 2.24 -0.90 -0.89
N THR A 121 3.26 -1.74 -0.72
CA THR A 121 4.32 -1.91 -1.72
C THR A 121 3.81 -2.70 -2.92
N GLY A 122 4.05 -2.20 -4.12
CA GLY A 122 3.68 -2.85 -5.37
C GLY A 122 4.25 -2.13 -6.57
N ARG A 123 4.04 -2.69 -7.76
CA ARG A 123 4.47 -2.03 -9.01
C ARG A 123 3.72 -0.72 -9.20
N ARG A 124 4.43 0.29 -9.67
CA ARG A 124 3.87 1.62 -9.99
C ARG A 124 3.97 1.92 -11.48
N PHE A 125 4.94 1.32 -12.14
CA PHE A 125 5.11 1.33 -13.59
C PHE A 125 4.68 -0.03 -14.13
N LEU A 126 3.42 -0.13 -14.57
CA LEU A 126 2.77 -1.36 -14.95
C LEU A 126 3.07 -1.67 -16.40
N VAL A 127 3.98 -2.59 -16.65
CA VAL A 127 4.50 -2.89 -17.99
C VAL A 127 4.05 -4.26 -18.43
N HIS A 128 3.58 -4.34 -19.69
CA HIS A 128 3.28 -5.60 -20.35
C HIS A 128 4.55 -6.47 -20.42
N PRO A 129 4.49 -7.77 -20.11
CA PRO A 129 5.67 -8.63 -20.02
C PRO A 129 6.58 -8.61 -21.27
N ASP A 130 6.00 -8.53 -22.45
CA ASP A 130 6.73 -8.52 -23.71
C ASP A 130 7.54 -7.23 -23.95
N PHE A 131 7.33 -6.18 -23.15
CA PHE A 131 7.94 -4.87 -23.32
C PHE A 131 8.67 -4.36 -22.07
N ALA A 132 9.15 -5.28 -21.21
CA ALA A 132 9.67 -4.96 -19.87
C ALA A 132 10.73 -3.83 -19.89
N GLU A 133 11.70 -3.87 -20.79
CA GLU A 133 12.78 -2.87 -20.85
C GLU A 133 12.29 -1.51 -21.40
N THR A 134 11.46 -1.54 -22.44
CA THR A 134 11.01 -0.31 -23.13
C THR A 134 9.91 0.40 -22.35
N GLY A 135 8.95 -0.34 -21.79
CA GLY A 135 7.77 0.24 -21.16
C GLY A 135 8.10 1.03 -19.89
N PHE A 136 9.02 0.53 -19.05
CA PHE A 136 9.41 1.23 -17.83
C PHE A 136 10.09 2.56 -18.13
N SER A 137 11.07 2.54 -19.01
CA SER A 137 11.81 3.76 -19.38
C SER A 137 10.90 4.79 -20.07
N ALA A 138 9.96 4.33 -20.89
CA ALA A 138 8.99 5.20 -21.56
C ALA A 138 8.05 5.89 -20.56
N LEU A 139 7.54 5.18 -19.56
CA LEU A 139 6.68 5.77 -18.52
C LEU A 139 7.45 6.79 -17.66
N VAL A 140 8.69 6.48 -17.26
CA VAL A 140 9.51 7.39 -16.47
C VAL A 140 9.81 8.68 -17.25
N GLN A 141 10.30 8.55 -18.47
CA GLN A 141 10.62 9.70 -19.32
C GLN A 141 9.36 10.50 -19.69
N GLY A 142 8.27 9.80 -20.00
CA GLY A 142 6.97 10.41 -20.29
C GLY A 142 6.42 11.21 -19.12
N ALA A 143 6.51 10.70 -17.90
CA ALA A 143 6.08 11.41 -16.70
C ALA A 143 6.91 12.68 -16.45
N ILE A 144 8.24 12.61 -16.63
CA ILE A 144 9.15 13.74 -16.50
C ILE A 144 8.85 14.81 -17.57
N GLN A 145 8.71 14.39 -18.82
CA GLN A 145 8.42 15.30 -19.92
C GLN A 145 7.06 15.99 -19.72
N LEU A 146 6.03 15.22 -19.34
CA LEU A 146 4.71 15.76 -19.04
C LEU A 146 4.76 16.80 -17.92
N ALA A 147 5.55 16.53 -16.87
CA ALA A 147 5.74 17.46 -15.76
C ALA A 147 6.46 18.76 -16.21
N ALA A 148 7.47 18.63 -17.06
CA ALA A 148 8.17 19.78 -17.61
C ALA A 148 7.28 20.64 -18.49
N ASP A 149 6.53 20.05 -19.41
CA ASP A 149 5.65 20.74 -20.37
C ASP A 149 4.50 21.47 -19.66
N ASN A 150 3.97 20.89 -18.60
CA ASN A 150 2.90 21.48 -17.78
C ASN A 150 3.40 22.35 -16.61
N GLN A 151 4.73 22.56 -16.52
CA GLN A 151 5.37 23.32 -15.45
C GLN A 151 5.02 22.82 -14.03
N VAL A 152 4.74 21.55 -13.87
CA VAL A 152 4.51 20.89 -12.59
C VAL A 152 5.80 20.80 -11.80
N SER A 153 5.76 20.97 -10.49
CA SER A 153 6.97 21.08 -9.63
C SER A 153 7.80 19.80 -9.58
N SER A 154 7.14 18.65 -9.56
CA SER A 154 7.77 17.36 -9.28
C SER A 154 6.93 16.17 -9.73
N VAL A 155 7.58 15.01 -9.84
CA VAL A 155 6.97 13.69 -10.05
C VAL A 155 7.42 12.78 -8.91
N HIS A 156 6.49 12.08 -8.29
CA HIS A 156 6.73 11.14 -7.22
C HIS A 156 6.10 9.79 -7.54
N ALA A 157 6.85 8.69 -7.38
CA ALA A 157 6.31 7.34 -7.40
C ALA A 157 6.53 6.73 -6.02
N THR A 158 5.44 6.51 -5.25
CA THR A 158 5.51 6.08 -3.85
C THR A 158 5.14 4.62 -3.68
N PHE A 159 5.80 3.94 -2.72
CA PHE A 159 5.64 2.51 -2.45
C PHE A 159 5.88 1.63 -3.68
N CYS A 160 6.84 2.02 -4.51
CA CYS A 160 7.29 1.19 -5.63
C CYS A 160 8.10 -0.02 -5.13
N THR A 161 8.30 -0.99 -6.00
CA THR A 161 9.16 -2.14 -5.70
C THR A 161 10.64 -1.72 -5.66
N GLU A 162 11.47 -2.53 -4.99
CA GLU A 162 12.93 -2.31 -4.96
C GLU A 162 13.53 -2.30 -6.37
N ALA A 163 13.11 -3.24 -7.22
CA ALA A 163 13.55 -3.29 -8.61
C ALA A 163 13.19 -2.02 -9.40
N GLU A 164 11.97 -1.47 -9.20
CA GLU A 164 11.59 -0.18 -9.81
C GLU A 164 12.42 0.98 -9.26
N ALA A 165 12.77 0.95 -7.96
CA ALA A 165 13.60 1.98 -7.35
C ALA A 165 15.02 1.98 -7.92
N GLU A 166 15.61 0.81 -8.16
CA GLU A 166 16.91 0.64 -8.78
C GLU A 166 16.90 1.10 -10.24
N LEU A 167 15.92 0.65 -11.03
CA LEU A 167 15.78 1.06 -12.44
C LEU A 167 15.51 2.56 -12.58
N GLY A 168 14.65 3.11 -11.72
CA GLY A 168 14.34 4.54 -11.74
C GLY A 168 15.55 5.40 -11.38
N ALA A 169 16.38 4.95 -10.44
CA ALA A 169 17.64 5.63 -10.10
C ALA A 169 18.62 5.64 -11.27
N GLN A 170 18.71 4.58 -12.07
CA GLN A 170 19.52 4.54 -13.29
C GLN A 170 19.00 5.52 -14.35
N LEU A 171 17.70 5.84 -14.36
CA LEU A 171 17.09 6.83 -15.24
C LEU A 171 17.11 8.26 -14.67
N GLY A 172 17.81 8.48 -13.54
CA GLY A 172 18.03 9.79 -12.96
C GLY A 172 17.00 10.25 -11.96
N LEU A 173 16.07 9.39 -11.52
CA LEU A 173 15.19 9.67 -10.41
C LEU A 173 15.93 9.55 -9.08
N MET A 174 15.56 10.38 -8.10
CA MET A 174 16.09 10.29 -6.73
C MET A 174 15.36 9.19 -5.97
N SER A 175 16.08 8.20 -5.47
CA SER A 175 15.52 7.15 -4.61
C SER A 175 15.39 7.61 -3.17
N ARG A 176 14.25 7.33 -2.54
CA ARG A 176 13.97 7.52 -1.12
C ARG A 176 13.63 6.19 -0.46
N ALA A 177 14.18 5.95 0.71
CA ALA A 177 13.80 4.83 1.57
C ALA A 177 13.00 5.32 2.78
N THR A 178 11.98 4.56 3.14
CA THR A 178 11.26 4.68 4.40
C THR A 178 11.04 3.29 4.99
N GLN A 179 10.40 3.16 6.14
CA GLN A 179 10.16 1.85 6.75
C GLN A 179 8.70 1.61 7.06
N GLN A 180 8.31 0.35 6.94
CA GLN A 180 7.06 -0.20 7.44
C GLN A 180 7.35 -1.42 8.32
N PHE A 181 6.29 -2.07 8.83
CA PHE A 181 6.43 -3.29 9.61
C PHE A 181 5.63 -4.41 8.94
N HIS A 182 6.33 -5.46 8.50
CA HIS A 182 5.74 -6.62 7.84
C HIS A 182 5.96 -7.88 8.67
N TRP A 183 4.96 -8.74 8.69
CA TRP A 183 5.11 -10.08 9.22
C TRP A 183 5.42 -11.04 8.06
N LEU A 184 6.43 -11.90 8.24
CA LEU A 184 6.84 -12.88 7.26
C LEU A 184 6.43 -14.28 7.71
N ASN A 185 5.85 -15.04 6.79
CA ASN A 185 5.49 -16.42 7.01
C ASN A 185 6.68 -17.36 6.74
N ASN A 186 7.36 -17.79 7.77
CA ASN A 186 8.44 -18.77 7.68
C ASN A 186 7.92 -20.21 7.50
N ARG A 187 6.84 -20.38 6.72
CA ARG A 187 6.15 -21.66 6.47
C ARG A 187 5.59 -22.28 7.75
N TYR A 188 5.05 -21.45 8.63
CA TYR A 188 4.41 -21.93 9.84
C TYR A 188 3.19 -22.78 9.48
N LYS A 189 3.05 -23.91 10.20
CA LYS A 189 1.90 -24.80 10.04
C LYS A 189 0.63 -24.22 10.67
N ASP A 190 0.81 -23.50 11.77
CA ASP A 190 -0.24 -22.90 12.57
C ASP A 190 0.33 -21.74 13.39
N PHE A 191 -0.53 -21.03 14.13
CA PHE A 191 -0.13 -19.92 14.97
C PHE A 191 0.80 -20.33 16.12
N ASP A 192 0.67 -21.53 16.66
CA ASP A 192 1.59 -22.04 17.69
C ASP A 192 2.99 -22.27 17.14
N GLY A 193 3.13 -22.68 15.87
CA GLY A 193 4.40 -22.73 15.16
C GLY A 193 5.07 -21.36 15.08
N PHE A 194 4.31 -20.31 14.73
CA PHE A 194 4.80 -18.92 14.78
C PHE A 194 5.21 -18.55 16.22
N LEU A 195 4.38 -18.83 17.21
CA LEU A 195 4.70 -18.54 18.61
C LEU A 195 5.96 -19.27 19.08
N ALA A 196 6.23 -20.48 18.56
CA ALA A 196 7.41 -21.24 18.91
C ALA A 196 8.72 -20.56 18.52
N ASP A 197 8.73 -19.75 17.46
CA ASP A 197 9.90 -18.96 17.05
C ASP A 197 10.16 -17.74 17.92
N LEU A 198 9.19 -17.34 18.74
CA LEU A 198 9.34 -16.19 19.61
C LEU A 198 10.05 -16.52 20.92
N SER A 199 10.72 -15.52 21.51
CA SER A 199 11.25 -15.60 22.86
C SER A 199 10.14 -15.93 23.87
N SER A 200 10.45 -16.65 24.95
CA SER A 200 9.47 -17.11 25.94
C SER A 200 8.60 -15.98 26.51
N ARG A 201 9.18 -14.84 26.78
CA ARG A 201 8.49 -13.67 27.30
C ARG A 201 7.48 -13.11 26.27
N LYS A 202 7.89 -12.98 25.01
CA LYS A 202 7.06 -12.43 23.95
C LYS A 202 5.90 -13.37 23.60
N ARG A 203 6.16 -14.66 23.50
CA ARG A 203 5.15 -15.70 23.33
C ARG A 203 4.08 -15.67 24.44
N LYS A 204 4.52 -15.56 25.70
CA LYS A 204 3.59 -15.46 26.84
C LYS A 204 2.72 -14.20 26.75
N ASN A 205 3.31 -13.08 26.34
CA ASN A 205 2.57 -11.81 26.20
C ASN A 205 1.50 -11.92 25.10
N ILE A 206 1.84 -12.44 23.93
CA ILE A 206 0.88 -12.59 22.82
C ILE A 206 -0.27 -13.52 23.21
N ARG A 207 0.02 -14.66 23.86
CA ARG A 207 -1.04 -15.54 24.36
C ARG A 207 -1.97 -14.84 25.35
N LYS A 208 -1.42 -13.99 26.23
CA LYS A 208 -2.22 -13.19 27.18
C LYS A 208 -3.07 -12.15 26.45
N GLU A 209 -2.51 -11.45 25.46
CA GLU A 209 -3.27 -10.45 24.67
C GLU A 209 -4.41 -11.11 23.91
N ARG A 210 -4.17 -12.26 23.25
CA ARG A 210 -5.22 -13.02 22.56
C ARG A 210 -6.31 -13.50 23.50
N ALA A 211 -5.94 -14.09 24.64
CA ALA A 211 -6.91 -14.54 25.63
C ALA A 211 -7.74 -13.38 26.18
N GLN A 212 -7.14 -12.22 26.41
CA GLN A 212 -7.84 -11.02 26.86
C GLN A 212 -8.77 -10.47 25.79
N ALA A 213 -8.32 -10.43 24.53
CA ALA A 213 -9.15 -10.00 23.41
C ALA A 213 -10.35 -10.93 23.18
N GLN A 214 -10.15 -12.25 23.24
CA GLN A 214 -11.21 -13.24 23.07
C GLN A 214 -12.19 -13.29 24.25
N GLY A 215 -11.79 -12.78 25.42
CA GLY A 215 -12.63 -12.70 26.62
C GLY A 215 -13.57 -11.49 26.68
N PHE A 216 -13.79 -10.77 25.55
CA PHE A 216 -14.66 -9.58 25.54
C PHE A 216 -16.17 -9.89 25.63
N GLY A 217 -16.54 -11.16 25.65
CA GLY A 217 -17.92 -11.60 25.80
C GLY A 217 -18.72 -11.67 24.50
N GLY A 218 -18.02 -11.85 23.38
CA GLY A 218 -18.62 -11.96 22.06
C GLY A 218 -17.83 -12.90 21.14
N ASP A 219 -18.11 -12.84 19.84
CA ASP A 219 -17.50 -13.68 18.81
C ASP A 219 -16.66 -12.86 17.84
N ILE A 220 -15.58 -13.46 17.32
CA ILE A 220 -14.78 -12.91 16.22
C ILE A 220 -14.95 -13.82 15.02
N VAL A 221 -15.33 -13.23 13.88
CA VAL A 221 -15.53 -13.94 12.62
C VAL A 221 -14.67 -13.34 11.51
N THR A 222 -14.23 -14.20 10.59
CA THR A 222 -13.56 -13.77 9.36
C THR A 222 -14.43 -14.12 8.17
N LEU A 223 -14.90 -13.11 7.44
CA LEU A 223 -15.79 -13.23 6.30
C LEU A 223 -15.02 -13.01 4.98
N ARG A 224 -15.38 -13.76 3.94
CA ARG A 224 -14.77 -13.69 2.60
C ARG A 224 -15.77 -13.96 1.51
N GLY A 225 -15.55 -13.36 0.34
CA GLY A 225 -16.36 -13.60 -0.84
C GLY A 225 -17.85 -13.47 -0.54
N ASP A 226 -18.62 -14.51 -0.83
CA ASP A 226 -20.07 -14.55 -0.62
C ASP A 226 -20.52 -14.51 0.85
N GLN A 227 -19.61 -14.68 1.81
CA GLN A 227 -19.92 -14.52 3.23
C GLN A 227 -20.06 -13.06 3.64
N ILE A 228 -19.51 -12.12 2.85
CA ILE A 228 -19.61 -10.69 3.10
C ILE A 228 -20.95 -10.21 2.53
N GLU A 229 -21.85 -9.81 3.39
CA GLU A 229 -23.19 -9.32 3.07
C GLU A 229 -23.25 -7.79 3.17
N PRO A 230 -24.24 -7.12 2.56
CA PRO A 230 -24.39 -5.66 2.65
C PRO A 230 -24.43 -5.10 4.07
N GLU A 231 -25.05 -5.81 5.02
CA GLU A 231 -25.12 -5.42 6.43
C GLU A 231 -23.74 -5.30 7.10
N HIS A 232 -22.77 -6.12 6.67
CA HIS A 232 -21.40 -6.06 7.17
C HIS A 232 -20.70 -4.76 6.76
N TRP A 233 -21.05 -4.24 5.58
CA TRP A 233 -20.53 -2.95 5.13
C TRP A 233 -21.18 -1.77 5.85
N ASP A 234 -22.46 -1.88 6.25
CA ASP A 234 -23.12 -0.85 7.06
C ASP A 234 -22.42 -0.71 8.41
N ALA A 235 -22.17 -1.82 9.09
CA ALA A 235 -21.44 -1.84 10.35
C ALA A 235 -19.99 -1.33 10.17
N PHE A 236 -19.28 -1.83 9.14
CA PHE A 236 -17.90 -1.43 8.90
C PHE A 236 -17.78 0.05 8.54
N TRP A 237 -18.74 0.61 7.82
CA TRP A 237 -18.77 2.04 7.51
C TRP A 237 -18.85 2.90 8.78
N GLU A 238 -19.68 2.52 9.76
CA GLU A 238 -19.75 3.21 11.04
C GLU A 238 -18.39 3.19 11.76
N PHE A 239 -17.72 2.03 11.80
CA PHE A 239 -16.39 1.89 12.41
C PHE A 239 -15.35 2.73 11.69
N TYR A 240 -15.41 2.78 10.36
CA TYR A 240 -14.48 3.54 9.54
C TYR A 240 -14.61 5.04 9.75
N GLN A 241 -15.84 5.55 9.84
CA GLN A 241 -16.13 6.96 10.14
C GLN A 241 -15.61 7.35 11.53
N ASP A 242 -15.95 6.60 12.57
CA ASP A 242 -15.53 6.89 13.95
C ASP A 242 -13.99 6.95 14.08
N THR A 243 -13.27 6.04 13.44
CA THR A 243 -11.81 6.07 13.42
C THR A 243 -11.26 7.25 12.60
N GLY A 244 -11.90 7.61 11.50
CA GLY A 244 -11.54 8.76 10.67
C GLY A 244 -11.67 10.07 11.44
N GLU A 245 -12.79 10.31 12.09
CA GLU A 245 -13.08 11.51 12.88
C GLU A 245 -12.08 11.69 14.02
N ARG A 246 -11.72 10.60 14.71
CA ARG A 246 -10.76 10.64 15.82
C ARG A 246 -9.31 10.91 15.40
N LYS A 247 -8.90 10.51 14.19
CA LYS A 247 -7.49 10.55 13.77
C LYS A 247 -7.16 11.60 12.73
N TRP A 248 -8.03 11.78 11.72
CA TRP A 248 -7.67 12.47 10.48
C TRP A 248 -8.71 13.50 10.02
N GLY A 249 -9.81 13.64 10.74
CA GLY A 249 -10.93 14.53 10.43
C GLY A 249 -11.92 13.91 9.45
N THR A 250 -11.58 13.70 8.18
CA THR A 250 -12.50 13.14 7.17
C THR A 250 -11.97 11.83 6.60
N PRO A 251 -12.77 10.77 6.55
CA PRO A 251 -12.42 9.53 5.85
C PRO A 251 -12.12 9.76 4.37
N TYR A 252 -11.13 9.07 3.82
CA TYR A 252 -10.76 9.21 2.41
C TYR A 252 -11.71 8.49 1.46
N LEU A 253 -12.20 7.30 1.85
CA LEU A 253 -13.13 6.52 1.05
C LEU A 253 -14.58 6.94 1.36
N THR A 254 -15.42 6.90 0.36
CA THR A 254 -16.86 7.16 0.49
C THR A 254 -17.63 5.88 0.85
N ARG A 255 -18.89 6.01 1.31
CA ARG A 255 -19.76 4.84 1.52
C ARG A 255 -19.96 4.05 0.22
N GLN A 256 -20.07 4.76 -0.90
CA GLN A 256 -20.23 4.17 -2.23
C GLN A 256 -19.04 3.29 -2.64
N PHE A 257 -17.81 3.59 -2.17
CA PHE A 257 -16.66 2.71 -2.41
C PHE A 257 -16.91 1.30 -1.88
N PHE A 258 -17.47 1.16 -0.68
CA PHE A 258 -17.73 -0.15 -0.08
C PHE A 258 -18.86 -0.91 -0.80
N GLU A 259 -19.84 -0.21 -1.36
CA GLU A 259 -20.88 -0.80 -2.19
C GLU A 259 -20.31 -1.36 -3.50
N ILE A 260 -19.52 -0.57 -4.21
CA ILE A 260 -18.84 -1.01 -5.44
C ILE A 260 -17.84 -2.14 -5.14
N ALA A 261 -17.10 -2.03 -4.03
CA ALA A 261 -16.14 -3.04 -3.61
C ALA A 261 -16.82 -4.37 -3.26
N HIS A 262 -18.03 -4.35 -2.69
CA HIS A 262 -18.83 -5.54 -2.48
C HIS A 262 -19.12 -6.29 -3.79
N GLU A 263 -19.47 -5.56 -4.81
CA GLU A 263 -19.82 -6.17 -6.12
C GLU A 263 -18.59 -6.65 -6.90
N THR A 264 -17.47 -5.89 -6.82
CA THR A 264 -16.34 -6.07 -7.75
C THR A 264 -15.07 -6.61 -7.12
N LEU A 265 -14.88 -6.48 -5.79
CA LEU A 265 -13.62 -6.76 -5.11
C LEU A 265 -13.75 -7.72 -3.92
N ARG A 266 -14.96 -8.15 -3.52
CA ARG A 266 -15.16 -8.93 -2.30
C ARG A 266 -14.36 -10.23 -2.25
N ASP A 267 -14.05 -10.84 -3.40
CA ASP A 267 -13.25 -12.06 -3.49
C ASP A 267 -11.77 -11.82 -3.12
N ASP A 268 -11.30 -10.58 -3.27
CA ASP A 268 -9.96 -10.17 -2.85
C ASP A 268 -9.95 -9.56 -1.44
N MET A 269 -11.02 -9.68 -0.68
CA MET A 269 -11.15 -9.11 0.66
C MET A 269 -11.24 -10.17 1.74
N ALA A 270 -10.80 -9.80 2.94
CA ALA A 270 -11.05 -10.52 4.18
C ALA A 270 -11.49 -9.50 5.23
N LEU A 271 -12.74 -9.61 5.66
CA LEU A 271 -13.33 -8.75 6.68
C LEU A 271 -13.38 -9.50 8.00
N VAL A 272 -12.61 -9.02 8.98
CA VAL A 272 -12.60 -9.58 10.34
C VAL A 272 -13.49 -8.70 11.22
N LEU A 273 -14.56 -9.27 11.76
CA LEU A 273 -15.54 -8.56 12.56
C LEU A 273 -15.65 -9.16 13.96
N ALA A 274 -15.89 -8.31 14.95
CA ALA A 274 -16.25 -8.69 16.30
C ALA A 274 -17.71 -8.36 16.57
N ARG A 275 -18.45 -9.33 17.15
CA ARG A 275 -19.87 -9.20 17.50
C ARG A 275 -20.08 -9.49 18.98
N ARG A 276 -20.88 -8.66 19.66
CA ARG A 276 -21.31 -8.85 21.04
C ARG A 276 -22.80 -8.56 21.19
N ASP A 277 -23.50 -9.41 21.93
CA ASP A 277 -24.94 -9.28 22.17
C ASP A 277 -25.79 -9.15 20.88
N GLY A 278 -25.31 -9.75 19.78
CA GLY A 278 -25.98 -9.70 18.48
C GLY A 278 -25.53 -8.55 17.58
N GLU A 279 -24.83 -7.54 18.11
CA GLU A 279 -24.41 -6.33 17.40
C GLU A 279 -22.95 -6.38 16.98
N TRP A 280 -22.61 -5.86 15.79
CA TRP A 280 -21.25 -5.67 15.33
C TRP A 280 -20.61 -4.48 16.06
N ILE A 281 -19.44 -4.68 16.66
CA ILE A 281 -18.79 -3.67 17.52
C ILE A 281 -17.42 -3.21 17.04
N ALA A 282 -16.76 -3.99 16.21
CA ALA A 282 -15.44 -3.65 15.67
C ALA A 282 -15.16 -4.43 14.40
N GLY A 283 -14.24 -3.88 13.55
CA GLY A 283 -13.87 -4.53 12.31
C GLY A 283 -12.49 -4.15 11.79
N ALA A 284 -11.86 -5.10 11.08
CA ALA A 284 -10.63 -4.89 10.33
C ALA A 284 -10.81 -5.39 8.90
N LEU A 285 -10.61 -4.50 7.93
CA LEU A 285 -10.65 -4.81 6.51
C LEU A 285 -9.25 -5.09 5.98
N ASN A 286 -9.10 -6.23 5.34
CA ASN A 286 -7.87 -6.65 4.67
C ASN A 286 -8.14 -6.91 3.19
N PHE A 287 -7.12 -6.70 2.35
CA PHE A 287 -7.10 -7.15 0.96
C PHE A 287 -6.13 -8.32 0.81
N VAL A 288 -6.42 -9.21 -0.12
CA VAL A 288 -5.68 -10.45 -0.32
C VAL A 288 -5.11 -10.48 -1.73
N GLY A 289 -3.80 -10.31 -1.84
CA GLY A 289 -3.06 -10.57 -3.07
C GLY A 289 -2.65 -12.04 -3.19
N ARG A 290 -1.89 -12.37 -4.22
CA ARG A 290 -1.41 -13.75 -4.47
C ARG A 290 -0.55 -14.29 -3.32
N GLU A 291 0.30 -13.43 -2.74
CA GLU A 291 1.27 -13.82 -1.71
C GLU A 291 1.20 -12.96 -0.43
N THR A 292 0.40 -11.91 -0.44
CA THR A 292 0.39 -10.89 0.62
C THR A 292 -1.03 -10.63 1.11
N LEU A 293 -1.19 -10.56 2.44
CA LEU A 293 -2.36 -9.98 3.09
C LEU A 293 -2.06 -8.53 3.45
N TYR A 294 -2.92 -7.62 3.02
CA TYR A 294 -2.79 -6.20 3.29
C TYR A 294 -3.83 -5.73 4.29
N GLY A 295 -3.45 -5.49 5.53
CA GLY A 295 -4.30 -4.85 6.53
C GLY A 295 -4.48 -3.37 6.18
N ARG A 296 -5.76 -2.93 6.01
CA ARG A 296 -6.02 -1.60 5.48
C ARG A 296 -6.73 -0.69 6.45
N TYR A 297 -7.89 -1.04 6.91
CA TYR A 297 -8.72 -0.18 7.71
C TYR A 297 -9.21 -0.91 8.96
N TRP A 298 -9.32 -0.16 10.03
CA TRP A 298 -9.80 -0.62 11.33
C TRP A 298 -10.72 0.42 11.94
N GLY A 299 -11.74 -0.04 12.63
CA GLY A 299 -12.54 0.80 13.51
C GLY A 299 -13.35 0.00 14.52
N CYS A 300 -13.92 0.70 15.48
CA CYS A 300 -14.75 0.09 16.53
C CYS A 300 -15.66 1.13 17.18
N VAL A 301 -16.85 0.73 17.54
CA VAL A 301 -17.79 1.53 18.36
C VAL A 301 -17.69 1.17 19.85
N GLU A 302 -17.12 0.01 20.17
CA GLU A 302 -16.83 -0.39 21.55
C GLU A 302 -15.34 -0.67 21.74
N HIS A 303 -14.78 -0.20 22.85
CA HIS A 303 -13.38 -0.39 23.17
C HIS A 303 -13.18 -1.57 24.14
N HIS A 304 -12.52 -2.62 23.64
CA HIS A 304 -12.09 -3.75 24.46
C HIS A 304 -10.58 -3.90 24.43
N ALA A 305 -10.00 -4.24 25.58
CA ALA A 305 -8.56 -4.37 25.70
C ALA A 305 -8.01 -5.45 24.76
N CYS A 306 -6.98 -5.10 23.99
CA CYS A 306 -6.32 -5.95 22.99
C CYS A 306 -7.18 -6.35 21.77
N LEU A 307 -8.44 -5.97 21.66
CA LEU A 307 -9.30 -6.32 20.52
C LEU A 307 -8.72 -5.81 19.19
N HIS A 308 -8.21 -4.58 19.18
CA HIS A 308 -7.50 -4.04 18.01
C HIS A 308 -6.33 -4.94 17.57
N PHE A 309 -5.52 -5.44 18.51
CA PHE A 309 -4.40 -6.30 18.17
C PHE A 309 -4.86 -7.67 17.65
N GLU A 310 -5.92 -8.19 18.22
CA GLU A 310 -6.51 -9.46 17.78
C GLU A 310 -6.99 -9.33 16.32
N LEU A 311 -7.85 -8.34 16.02
CA LEU A 311 -8.45 -8.23 14.70
C LEU A 311 -7.44 -7.81 13.60
N CYS A 312 -6.55 -6.85 13.92
CA CYS A 312 -5.66 -6.28 12.92
C CYS A 312 -4.37 -7.06 12.70
N TYR A 313 -3.89 -7.79 13.71
CA TYR A 313 -2.58 -8.45 13.63
C TYR A 313 -2.66 -9.96 13.79
N TYR A 314 -3.32 -10.47 14.83
CA TYR A 314 -3.30 -11.91 15.08
C TYR A 314 -4.21 -12.66 14.12
N GLN A 315 -5.40 -12.16 13.84
CA GLN A 315 -6.28 -12.72 12.82
C GLN A 315 -5.66 -12.61 11.41
N ALA A 316 -4.94 -11.53 11.12
CA ALA A 316 -4.22 -11.39 9.86
C ALA A 316 -3.10 -12.44 9.70
N ILE A 317 -2.36 -12.75 10.77
CA ILE A 317 -1.36 -13.83 10.80
C ILE A 317 -2.05 -15.19 10.61
N ASP A 318 -3.14 -15.46 11.32
CA ASP A 318 -3.91 -16.70 11.18
C ASP A 318 -4.41 -16.91 9.74
N ILE A 319 -4.91 -15.84 9.12
CA ILE A 319 -5.33 -15.84 7.71
C ILE A 319 -4.15 -16.16 6.79
N ALA A 320 -3.02 -15.48 6.98
CA ALA A 320 -1.84 -15.66 6.14
C ALA A 320 -1.25 -17.09 6.25
N ILE A 321 -1.22 -17.65 7.46
CA ILE A 321 -0.77 -19.04 7.67
C ILE A 321 -1.73 -20.02 6.99
N ARG A 322 -3.03 -19.89 7.24
CA ARG A 322 -4.07 -20.79 6.70
C ARG A 322 -4.06 -20.81 5.17
N ASP A 323 -3.88 -19.63 4.55
CA ASP A 323 -3.95 -19.47 3.10
C ASP A 323 -2.56 -19.63 2.43
N GLY A 324 -1.51 -19.91 3.19
CA GLY A 324 -0.15 -20.08 2.67
C GLY A 324 0.46 -18.79 2.10
N LEU A 325 -0.03 -17.62 2.54
CA LEU A 325 0.52 -16.34 2.11
C LEU A 325 1.92 -16.12 2.70
N LYS A 326 2.78 -15.43 1.96
CA LYS A 326 4.17 -15.22 2.36
C LYS A 326 4.34 -14.12 3.41
N ARG A 327 3.44 -13.12 3.42
CA ARG A 327 3.58 -11.97 4.33
C ARG A 327 2.26 -11.27 4.65
N VAL A 328 2.30 -10.48 5.72
CA VAL A 328 1.24 -9.52 6.09
C VAL A 328 1.84 -8.12 6.14
N GLU A 329 1.28 -7.20 5.38
CA GLU A 329 1.54 -5.76 5.44
C GLU A 329 0.42 -5.09 6.24
N ALA A 330 0.75 -4.51 7.41
CA ALA A 330 -0.26 -4.00 8.34
C ALA A 330 -0.34 -2.46 8.36
N GLY A 331 -0.10 -1.81 7.20
CA GLY A 331 -0.15 -0.35 7.03
C GLY A 331 1.10 0.39 7.54
N ALA A 332 1.11 1.73 7.35
CA ALA A 332 2.32 2.56 7.42
C ALA A 332 2.90 2.79 8.82
N GLN A 333 2.11 2.76 9.89
CA GLN A 333 2.53 3.22 11.21
C GLN A 333 2.43 2.14 12.30
N GLY A 334 3.19 2.32 13.40
CA GLY A 334 3.01 1.59 14.63
C GLY A 334 4.17 0.69 15.08
N GLN A 335 5.11 1.23 15.84
CA GLN A 335 6.21 0.46 16.45
C GLN A 335 5.73 -0.69 17.36
N HIS A 336 4.50 -0.61 17.89
CA HIS A 336 3.88 -1.69 18.67
C HIS A 336 3.72 -3.00 17.87
N LYS A 337 3.78 -2.96 16.53
CA LYS A 337 3.78 -4.12 15.64
C LYS A 337 5.02 -4.99 15.83
N LEU A 338 6.18 -4.38 16.14
CA LEU A 338 7.43 -5.08 16.38
C LEU A 338 7.29 -6.16 17.46
N ALA A 339 6.63 -5.82 18.58
CA ALA A 339 6.41 -6.77 19.67
C ALA A 339 5.55 -7.99 19.28
N ARG A 340 4.84 -7.92 18.14
CA ARG A 340 3.90 -8.93 17.61
C ARG A 340 4.41 -9.69 16.39
N GLY A 341 5.72 -9.57 16.10
CA GLY A 341 6.37 -10.33 15.04
C GLY A 341 6.43 -9.64 13.68
N TYR A 342 5.98 -8.40 13.57
CA TYR A 342 6.14 -7.60 12.37
C TYR A 342 7.49 -6.89 12.42
N LEU A 343 8.40 -7.28 11.57
CA LEU A 343 9.74 -6.69 11.51
C LEU A 343 9.78 -5.45 10.62
N PRO A 344 10.69 -4.51 10.90
CA PRO A 344 10.89 -3.36 10.05
C PRO A 344 11.34 -3.80 8.66
N THR A 345 10.71 -3.24 7.65
CA THR A 345 10.95 -3.56 6.24
C THR A 345 11.09 -2.26 5.47
N GLN A 346 12.12 -2.15 4.66
CA GLN A 346 12.34 -0.98 3.83
C GLN A 346 11.27 -0.86 2.75
N THR A 347 10.80 0.35 2.53
CA THR A 347 9.90 0.70 1.41
C THR A 347 10.55 1.77 0.56
N HIS A 348 10.21 1.81 -0.71
CA HIS A 348 10.91 2.61 -1.71
C HIS A 348 9.98 3.63 -2.36
N SER A 349 10.54 4.77 -2.70
CA SER A 349 9.89 5.80 -3.51
C SER A 349 10.90 6.45 -4.45
N LEU A 350 10.41 6.97 -5.55
CA LEU A 350 11.20 7.66 -6.57
C LEU A 350 10.70 9.08 -6.73
N HIS A 351 11.61 10.02 -6.92
CA HIS A 351 11.29 11.44 -6.98
C HIS A 351 12.06 12.12 -8.10
N TRP A 352 11.38 12.99 -8.83
CA TRP A 352 11.99 13.96 -9.73
C TRP A 352 11.48 15.35 -9.37
N VAL A 353 12.35 16.34 -9.40
CA VAL A 353 12.04 17.73 -9.07
C VAL A 353 12.55 18.62 -10.19
N ARG A 354 11.68 19.48 -10.71
CA ARG A 354 11.96 20.33 -11.87
C ARG A 354 13.03 21.38 -11.59
N ASP A 355 12.96 22.03 -10.44
CA ASP A 355 13.97 23.01 -10.04
C ASP A 355 15.29 22.32 -9.70
N THR A 356 16.34 22.65 -10.43
CA THR A 356 17.66 21.98 -10.30
C THR A 356 18.37 22.28 -8.98
N GLY A 357 18.17 23.47 -8.41
CA GLY A 357 18.73 23.86 -7.11
C GLY A 357 18.07 23.08 -5.99
N PHE A 358 16.74 23.05 -6.01
CA PHE A 358 15.94 22.32 -5.04
C PHE A 358 16.13 20.79 -5.16
N SER A 359 16.24 20.27 -6.39
CA SER A 359 16.56 18.86 -6.66
C SER A 359 17.88 18.44 -6.01
N LYS A 360 18.94 19.26 -6.13
CA LYS A 360 20.23 18.98 -5.46
C LYS A 360 20.11 18.95 -3.94
N ALA A 361 19.37 19.91 -3.36
CA ALA A 361 19.15 19.95 -1.90
C ALA A 361 18.41 18.71 -1.41
N ILE A 362 17.31 18.32 -2.11
CA ILE A 362 16.57 17.08 -1.80
C ILE A 362 17.46 15.85 -1.98
N GLY A 363 18.24 15.76 -3.03
CA GLY A 363 19.14 14.63 -3.27
C GLY A 363 20.15 14.41 -2.14
N SER A 364 20.72 15.50 -1.61
CA SER A 364 21.62 15.44 -0.46
C SER A 364 20.89 14.99 0.82
N TYR A 365 19.69 15.51 1.05
CA TYR A 365 18.85 15.10 2.19
C TYR A 365 18.49 13.60 2.11
N LEU A 366 18.05 13.14 0.94
CA LEU A 366 17.64 11.74 0.72
C LEU A 366 18.79 10.75 0.90
N LYS A 367 20.02 11.15 0.62
CA LYS A 367 21.19 10.31 0.89
C LYS A 367 21.34 10.05 2.38
N ALA A 368 21.33 11.10 3.20
CA ALA A 368 21.42 10.98 4.65
C ALA A 368 20.21 10.24 5.25
N GLU A 369 18.99 10.50 4.74
CA GLU A 369 17.77 9.82 5.19
C GLU A 369 17.85 8.30 4.94
N ARG A 370 18.34 7.85 3.77
CA ARG A 370 18.48 6.41 3.47
C ARG A 370 19.46 5.72 4.40
N GLU A 371 20.60 6.36 4.70
CA GLU A 371 21.59 5.83 5.65
C GLU A 371 20.95 5.67 7.04
N ALA A 372 20.29 6.70 7.54
CA ALA A 372 19.61 6.66 8.85
C ALA A 372 18.48 5.60 8.90
N VAL A 373 17.67 5.47 7.84
CA VAL A 373 16.61 4.44 7.76
C VAL A 373 17.20 3.03 7.76
N GLY A 374 18.34 2.82 7.08
CA GLY A 374 19.04 1.53 7.10
C GLY A 374 19.51 1.16 8.52
N GLU A 375 20.17 2.09 9.21
CA GLU A 375 20.60 1.92 10.61
C GLU A 375 19.43 1.65 11.56
N ASP A 376 18.33 2.40 11.43
CA ASP A 376 17.11 2.21 12.22
C ASP A 376 16.51 0.82 12.02
N ILE A 377 16.44 0.32 10.78
CA ILE A 377 15.94 -1.02 10.46
C ILE A 377 16.81 -2.09 11.12
N GLU A 378 18.13 -1.97 11.03
CA GLU A 378 19.06 -2.90 11.68
C GLU A 378 18.88 -2.93 13.20
N ILE A 379 18.84 -1.75 13.83
CA ILE A 379 18.64 -1.61 15.28
C ILE A 379 17.29 -2.21 15.69
N LEU A 380 16.20 -1.82 15.04
CA LEU A 380 14.85 -2.30 15.39
C LEU A 380 14.71 -3.81 15.19
N THR A 381 15.33 -4.38 14.16
CA THR A 381 15.33 -5.83 13.91
C THR A 381 15.93 -6.59 15.08
N GLN A 382 16.99 -6.06 15.71
CA GLN A 382 17.62 -6.69 16.89
C GLN A 382 16.68 -6.70 18.11
N TYR A 383 15.72 -5.77 18.19
CA TYR A 383 14.68 -5.71 19.23
C TYR A 383 13.43 -6.51 18.89
N GLY A 384 13.44 -7.21 17.77
CA GLY A 384 12.36 -8.10 17.34
C GLY A 384 12.02 -9.16 18.41
N PRO A 385 10.83 -9.78 18.31
CA PRO A 385 10.36 -10.70 19.34
C PRO A 385 10.95 -12.11 19.20
N PHE A 386 11.63 -12.42 18.10
CA PHE A 386 12.13 -13.73 17.76
C PHE A 386 13.28 -14.20 18.68
N LYS A 387 13.47 -15.50 18.78
CA LYS A 387 14.64 -16.06 19.44
C LYS A 387 15.89 -15.59 18.70
N ARG A 388 16.92 -15.19 19.45
CA ARG A 388 18.24 -15.00 18.85
C ARG A 388 18.77 -16.38 18.46
N ALA A 389 19.28 -16.53 17.24
CA ALA A 389 20.06 -17.68 16.89
C ALA A 389 21.19 -17.81 17.94
N ILE A 390 21.29 -18.96 18.60
CA ILE A 390 22.46 -19.24 19.42
C ILE A 390 23.61 -19.28 18.41
N ALA A 391 24.54 -18.33 18.50
CA ALA A 391 25.78 -18.43 17.77
C ALA A 391 26.37 -19.79 18.19
N GLU A 392 26.49 -20.72 17.24
CA GLU A 392 27.26 -21.95 17.46
C GLU A 392 28.67 -21.46 17.76
N GLU A 393 29.06 -21.54 19.04
CA GLU A 393 30.46 -21.46 19.46
C GLU A 393 31.15 -22.60 18.74
N GLN A 394 31.83 -22.31 17.65
CA GLN A 394 32.80 -23.21 17.05
C GLN A 394 33.99 -23.23 18.02
N GLU A 395 34.07 -24.28 18.84
CA GLU A 395 35.34 -24.74 19.41
C GLU A 395 36.27 -25.30 18.32
#